data_888002e6909bbaab3f1cc3b90cd86bb5
#
_entry.id   888002e6909bbaab3f1cc3b90cd86bb5
#
_cell.length_a   1.000
_cell.length_b   1.000
_cell.length_c   1.000
_cell.angle_alpha   90.00
_cell.angle_beta   90.00
_cell.angle_gamma   90.00
#
_symmetry.space_group_name_H-M   'P 1'
#
loop_
_entity.id
_entity.type
_entity.pdbx_description
1 polymer ?
#
loop_
_entity_poly.entity_id
_entity_poly.type
_entity_poly.pdbx_seq_one_letter_code
_entity_poly.pdbx_strand_id
1 'polypeptide(L)'
;MSTTNGTKSLQKVQNAKHLFAMGLPNRKAVAEKIISLKSENVLILGSGWEGSYSLEDSLAAGALASYLQKNCDFKVNILNDELQAALALWDFWKNDILKCLKTATHGKRLTSLGDYEDDFICCAELDCLDIVPAQVERGVIRAS
;
A
#
# COMPACT_ATOMS: atom_id res chain seq x y z
N MET A 1 -13.30 -11.93 2.55
CA MET A 1 -12.39 -11.42 3.60
C MET A 1 -12.98 -10.12 4.14
N SER A 2 -13.19 -9.99 5.41
CA SER A 2 -13.68 -8.76 6.03
C SER A 2 -12.58 -8.19 6.91
N THR A 3 -12.11 -6.99 6.59
CA THR A 3 -11.19 -6.25 7.43
C THR A 3 -11.90 -5.00 7.95
N THR A 4 -11.79 -4.72 9.23
CA THR A 4 -12.52 -3.59 9.83
C THR A 4 -12.05 -2.24 9.27
N ASN A 5 -10.75 -2.05 9.11
CA ASN A 5 -10.15 -0.78 8.69
C ASN A 5 -10.18 -0.62 7.16
N GLY A 6 -9.76 -1.64 6.42
CA GLY A 6 -9.75 -1.63 4.96
C GLY A 6 -11.14 -1.38 4.36
N THR A 7 -12.18 -2.04 4.87
CA THR A 7 -13.57 -1.85 4.41
C THR A 7 -14.05 -0.40 4.60
N LYS A 8 -13.75 0.21 5.76
CA LYS A 8 -14.10 1.62 6.01
C LYS A 8 -13.39 2.58 5.06
N SER A 9 -12.11 2.31 4.76
CA SER A 9 -11.32 3.14 3.84
C SER A 9 -11.84 3.02 2.40
N LEU A 10 -12.15 1.81 1.95
CA LEU A 10 -12.74 1.56 0.63
C LEU A 10 -14.09 2.28 0.46
N GLN A 11 -14.95 2.27 1.48
CA GLN A 11 -16.22 3.00 1.45
C GLN A 11 -16.05 4.51 1.25
N LYS A 12 -15.00 5.11 1.84
CA LYS A 12 -14.72 6.54 1.69
C LYS A 12 -14.35 6.94 0.26
N VAL A 13 -13.68 6.04 -0.48
CA VAL A 13 -13.15 6.34 -1.81
C VAL A 13 -13.87 5.60 -2.95
N GLN A 14 -14.98 4.91 -2.67
CA GLN A 14 -15.73 4.09 -3.64
C GLN A 14 -16.27 4.86 -4.85
N ASN A 15 -16.27 6.19 -4.82
CA ASN A 15 -16.68 7.05 -5.94
C ASN A 15 -15.48 7.44 -6.85
N ALA A 16 -14.26 6.99 -6.55
CA ALA A 16 -13.12 7.23 -7.42
C ALA A 16 -13.32 6.57 -8.78
N LYS A 17 -12.85 7.23 -9.85
CA LYS A 17 -12.93 6.71 -11.22
C LYS A 17 -12.22 5.36 -11.35
N HIS A 18 -11.09 5.21 -10.70
CA HIS A 18 -10.32 3.98 -10.59
C HIS A 18 -9.96 3.79 -9.12
N LEU A 19 -10.17 2.59 -8.59
CA LEU A 19 -9.86 2.24 -7.21
C LEU A 19 -9.14 0.89 -7.21
N PHE A 20 -7.98 0.85 -6.62
CA PHE A 20 -7.13 -0.35 -6.50
C PHE A 20 -6.81 -0.62 -5.04
N ALA A 21 -6.69 -1.90 -4.68
CA ALA A 21 -6.10 -2.30 -3.41
C ALA A 21 -4.66 -2.78 -3.64
N MET A 22 -3.75 -2.30 -2.81
CA MET A 22 -2.32 -2.58 -2.94
C MET A 22 -1.72 -2.97 -1.60
N GLY A 23 -0.80 -3.91 -1.64
CA GLY A 23 0.19 -4.22 -0.61
C GLY A 23 1.58 -4.26 -1.25
N LEU A 24 2.61 -4.51 -0.45
CA LEU A 24 3.98 -4.65 -0.97
C LEU A 24 4.11 -5.81 -1.98
N PRO A 25 3.43 -6.98 -1.77
CA PRO A 25 3.50 -8.10 -2.70
C PRO A 25 3.02 -7.80 -4.12
N ASN A 26 2.04 -6.92 -4.31
CA ASN A 26 1.50 -6.58 -5.64
C ASN A 26 1.75 -5.12 -6.05
N ARG A 27 2.69 -4.43 -5.38
CA ARG A 27 2.99 -3.02 -5.62
C ARG A 27 3.30 -2.72 -7.09
N LYS A 28 4.16 -3.54 -7.73
CA LYS A 28 4.57 -3.36 -9.12
C LYS A 28 3.37 -3.46 -10.07
N ALA A 29 2.57 -4.52 -9.97
CA ALA A 29 1.41 -4.72 -10.83
C ALA A 29 0.43 -3.53 -10.75
N VAL A 30 0.13 -3.06 -9.53
CA VAL A 30 -0.74 -1.89 -9.32
C VAL A 30 -0.10 -0.61 -9.86
N ALA A 31 1.20 -0.39 -9.64
CA ALA A 31 1.90 0.78 -10.17
C ALA A 31 1.90 0.83 -11.70
N GLU A 32 2.18 -0.29 -12.37
CA GLU A 32 2.16 -0.40 -13.83
C GLU A 32 0.74 -0.14 -14.38
N LYS A 33 -0.28 -0.61 -13.67
CA LYS A 33 -1.66 -0.29 -14.01
C LYS A 33 -1.95 1.21 -13.91
N ILE A 34 -1.51 1.86 -12.83
CA ILE A 34 -1.65 3.32 -12.66
C ILE A 34 -0.94 4.07 -13.78
N ILE A 35 0.28 3.69 -14.14
CA ILE A 35 1.05 4.30 -15.23
C ILE A 35 0.30 4.15 -16.56
N SER A 36 -0.23 2.96 -16.86
CA SER A 36 -0.97 2.71 -18.10
C SER A 36 -2.22 3.56 -18.26
N LEU A 37 -2.84 3.98 -17.16
CA LEU A 37 -4.03 4.83 -17.15
C LEU A 37 -3.70 6.31 -17.41
N LYS A 38 -2.43 6.71 -17.34
CA LYS A 38 -1.98 8.10 -17.49
C LYS A 38 -2.77 9.08 -16.62
N SER A 39 -3.10 8.68 -15.39
CA SER A 39 -3.89 9.49 -14.46
C SER A 39 -3.09 10.72 -14.04
N GLU A 40 -3.71 11.90 -14.11
CA GLU A 40 -3.09 13.17 -13.69
C GLU A 40 -2.90 13.23 -12.16
N ASN A 41 -3.81 12.60 -11.40
CA ASN A 41 -3.78 12.62 -9.95
C ASN A 41 -3.94 11.19 -9.40
N VAL A 42 -3.12 10.85 -8.41
CA VAL A 42 -3.18 9.59 -7.67
C VAL A 42 -3.28 9.91 -6.19
N LEU A 43 -4.34 9.42 -5.54
CA LEU A 43 -4.50 9.48 -4.09
C LEU A 43 -4.12 8.12 -3.51
N ILE A 44 -3.20 8.10 -2.56
CA ILE A 44 -2.84 6.91 -1.79
C ILE A 44 -3.49 7.05 -0.42
N LEU A 45 -4.37 6.11 -0.07
CA LEU A 45 -5.08 6.11 1.20
C LEU A 45 -4.63 4.93 2.05
N GLY A 46 -3.96 5.20 3.16
CA GLY A 46 -3.69 4.22 4.21
C GLY A 46 -4.97 3.90 4.99
N SER A 47 -5.16 2.64 5.34
CA SER A 47 -6.32 2.20 6.13
C SER A 47 -6.19 2.56 7.60
N GLY A 48 -4.95 2.69 8.09
CA GLY A 48 -4.64 2.88 9.49
C GLY A 48 -5.04 1.67 10.34
N TRP A 49 -4.83 1.79 11.62
CA TRP A 49 -5.28 0.81 12.59
C TRP A 49 -6.04 1.49 13.72
N GLU A 50 -7.33 1.14 13.88
CA GLU A 50 -8.24 1.75 14.88
C GLU A 50 -8.24 3.29 14.85
N GLY A 51 -8.13 3.88 13.67
CA GLY A 51 -8.10 5.34 13.48
C GLY A 51 -6.73 5.98 13.73
N SER A 52 -5.71 5.19 14.06
CA SER A 52 -4.35 5.65 14.29
C SER A 52 -3.47 5.46 13.06
N TYR A 53 -2.30 6.09 13.08
CA TYR A 53 -1.26 5.94 12.07
C TYR A 53 -0.77 4.49 11.98
N SER A 54 -0.55 4.00 10.75
CA SER A 54 0.03 2.70 10.46
C SER A 54 1.37 2.88 9.75
N LEU A 55 2.43 2.34 10.35
CA LEU A 55 3.77 2.39 9.80
C LEU A 55 3.86 1.58 8.50
N GLU A 56 3.23 0.42 8.47
CA GLU A 56 3.18 -0.48 7.32
C GLU A 56 2.44 0.14 6.13
N ASP A 57 1.33 0.86 6.36
CA ASP A 57 0.60 1.58 5.30
C ASP A 57 1.48 2.70 4.72
N SER A 58 2.17 3.44 5.57
CA SER A 58 3.07 4.51 5.13
C SER A 58 4.29 3.95 4.37
N LEU A 59 4.83 2.81 4.80
CA LEU A 59 5.89 2.12 4.08
C LEU A 59 5.42 1.72 2.67
N ALA A 60 4.24 1.14 2.56
CA ALA A 60 3.64 0.74 1.28
C ALA A 60 3.35 1.96 0.38
N ALA A 61 2.86 3.07 0.95
CA ALA A 61 2.65 4.32 0.24
C ALA A 61 3.96 4.89 -0.33
N GLY A 62 5.02 4.92 0.47
CA GLY A 62 6.35 5.35 0.03
C GLY A 62 6.92 4.43 -1.05
N ALA A 63 6.73 3.13 -0.92
CA ALA A 63 7.14 2.14 -1.91
C ALA A 63 6.47 2.37 -3.26
N LEU A 64 5.16 2.62 -3.29
CA LEU A 64 4.40 2.92 -4.50
C LEU A 64 4.86 4.24 -5.12
N ALA A 65 4.94 5.32 -4.33
CA ALA A 65 5.37 6.62 -4.82
C ALA A 65 6.78 6.59 -5.42
N SER A 66 7.71 5.89 -4.75
CA SER A 66 9.08 5.68 -5.25
C SER A 66 9.09 4.92 -6.58
N TYR A 67 8.24 3.91 -6.73
CA TYR A 67 8.12 3.17 -7.99
C TYR A 67 7.60 4.07 -9.12
N LEU A 68 6.53 4.82 -8.86
CA LEU A 68 5.95 5.75 -9.84
C LEU A 68 6.96 6.82 -10.27
N GLN A 69 7.69 7.44 -9.33
CA GLN A 69 8.71 8.44 -9.66
C GLN A 69 9.83 7.91 -10.56
N LYS A 70 10.17 6.62 -10.44
CA LYS A 70 11.25 6.00 -11.21
C LYS A 70 10.85 5.47 -12.58
N ASN A 71 9.57 5.12 -12.74
CA ASN A 71 9.11 4.35 -13.91
C ASN A 71 8.07 5.10 -14.76
N CYS A 72 7.58 6.27 -14.33
CA CYS A 72 6.75 7.12 -15.19
C CYS A 72 7.62 7.90 -16.18
N ASP A 73 7.16 8.02 -17.43
CA ASP A 73 7.80 8.83 -18.48
C ASP A 73 7.63 10.34 -18.24
N PHE A 74 6.84 10.72 -17.25
CA PHE A 74 6.57 12.10 -16.86
C PHE A 74 6.90 12.34 -15.39
N LYS A 75 7.11 13.61 -15.04
CA LYS A 75 7.46 13.99 -13.68
C LYS A 75 6.30 13.75 -12.71
N VAL A 76 6.54 12.93 -11.69
CA VAL A 76 5.62 12.70 -10.58
C VAL A 76 5.94 13.68 -9.46
N ASN A 77 4.99 14.58 -9.15
CA ASN A 77 5.12 15.55 -8.08
C ASN A 77 4.48 15.00 -6.79
N ILE A 78 5.15 15.18 -5.67
CA ILE A 78 4.63 14.88 -4.34
C ILE A 78 3.98 16.14 -3.80
N LEU A 79 2.70 16.06 -3.41
CA LEU A 79 1.88 17.24 -3.11
C LEU A 79 1.67 17.48 -1.60
N ASN A 80 2.13 16.56 -0.74
CA ASN A 80 1.94 16.68 0.71
C ASN A 80 3.09 16.09 1.52
N ASP A 81 3.21 16.53 2.76
CA ASP A 81 4.29 16.14 3.67
C ASP A 81 4.18 14.68 4.11
N GLU A 82 2.97 14.13 4.23
CA GLU A 82 2.75 12.73 4.60
C GLU A 82 3.38 11.78 3.58
N LEU A 83 3.21 12.06 2.29
CA LEU A 83 3.82 11.23 1.25
C LEU A 83 5.32 11.46 1.15
N GLN A 84 5.80 12.68 1.43
CA GLN A 84 7.22 12.96 1.52
C GLN A 84 7.87 12.18 2.68
N ALA A 85 7.21 12.14 3.84
CA ALA A 85 7.65 11.33 4.97
C ALA A 85 7.62 9.82 4.65
N ALA A 86 6.59 9.35 3.94
CA ALA A 86 6.46 7.96 3.50
C ALA A 86 7.60 7.56 2.54
N LEU A 87 8.03 8.45 1.64
CA LEU A 87 9.19 8.23 0.78
C LEU A 87 10.49 8.08 1.58
N ALA A 88 10.71 8.95 2.58
CA ALA A 88 11.88 8.84 3.46
C ALA A 88 11.84 7.54 4.28
N LEU A 89 10.66 7.14 4.76
CA LEU A 89 10.45 5.87 5.45
C LEU A 89 10.79 4.68 4.55
N TRP A 90 10.32 4.70 3.29
CA TRP A 90 10.64 3.68 2.31
C TRP A 90 12.14 3.62 2.02
N ASP A 91 12.80 4.74 1.81
CA ASP A 91 14.23 4.79 1.54
C ASP A 91 15.07 4.22 2.69
N PHE A 92 14.63 4.40 3.92
CA PHE A 92 15.27 3.84 5.10
C PHE A 92 15.08 2.31 5.22
N TRP A 93 13.86 1.81 4.96
CA TRP A 93 13.50 0.41 5.24
C TRP A 93 13.47 -0.52 4.03
N LYS A 94 13.61 -0.04 2.80
CA LYS A 94 13.48 -0.84 1.56
C LYS A 94 14.38 -2.08 1.48
N ASN A 95 15.50 -2.08 2.21
CA ASN A 95 16.43 -3.21 2.28
C ASN A 95 16.18 -4.15 3.46
N ASP A 96 15.25 -3.82 4.35
CA ASP A 96 14.92 -4.64 5.53
C ASP A 96 13.43 -4.48 5.89
N ILE A 97 12.57 -4.79 4.91
CA ILE A 97 11.10 -4.64 5.00
C ILE A 97 10.55 -5.48 6.16
N LEU A 98 10.99 -6.73 6.27
CA LEU A 98 10.54 -7.65 7.31
C LEU A 98 10.73 -7.07 8.72
N LYS A 99 11.89 -6.49 8.96
CA LYS A 99 12.19 -5.84 10.24
C LYS A 99 11.31 -4.60 10.47
N CYS A 100 11.03 -3.82 9.43
CA CYS A 100 10.10 -2.69 9.53
C CYS A 100 8.73 -3.17 9.98
N LEU A 101 8.16 -4.18 9.33
CA LEU A 101 6.85 -4.74 9.66
C LEU A 101 6.79 -5.24 11.11
N LYS A 102 7.81 -5.97 11.57
CA LYS A 102 7.92 -6.46 12.96
C LYS A 102 8.09 -5.32 13.98
N THR A 103 8.69 -4.21 13.58
CA THR A 103 8.92 -3.04 14.45
C THR A 103 7.64 -2.20 14.62
N ALA A 104 6.73 -2.24 13.67
CA ALA A 104 5.45 -1.54 13.71
C ALA A 104 4.62 -1.94 14.95
N THR A 105 3.80 -1.03 15.45
CA THR A 105 2.94 -1.29 16.61
C THR A 105 2.04 -2.49 16.39
N HIS A 106 1.44 -2.60 15.20
CA HIS A 106 0.61 -3.75 14.85
C HIS A 106 1.43 -5.03 14.74
N GLY A 107 2.63 -4.98 14.17
CA GLY A 107 3.55 -6.10 14.10
C GLY A 107 3.93 -6.64 15.47
N LYS A 108 4.31 -5.76 16.40
CA LYS A 108 4.60 -6.15 17.81
C LYS A 108 3.40 -6.82 18.47
N ARG A 109 2.19 -6.30 18.23
CA ARG A 109 0.96 -6.90 18.74
C ARG A 109 0.76 -8.32 18.17
N LEU A 110 0.88 -8.51 16.86
CA LEU A 110 0.75 -9.83 16.24
C LEU A 110 1.75 -10.82 16.85
N THR A 111 3.01 -10.44 16.98
CA THR A 111 4.04 -11.28 17.62
C THR A 111 3.67 -11.66 19.06
N SER A 112 2.96 -10.80 19.80
CA SER A 112 2.50 -11.11 21.16
C SER A 112 1.28 -12.05 21.22
N LEU A 113 0.54 -12.21 20.12
CA LEU A 113 -0.66 -13.04 20.02
C LEU A 113 -0.37 -14.47 19.56
N GLY A 114 0.75 -14.73 18.92
CA GLY A 114 1.11 -16.04 18.41
C GLY A 114 2.24 -15.99 17.38
N ASP A 115 2.40 -17.11 16.68
CA ASP A 115 3.37 -17.26 15.61
C ASP A 115 2.74 -16.79 14.28
N TYR A 116 3.18 -15.64 13.80
CA TYR A 116 2.79 -15.03 12.51
C TYR A 116 4.01 -14.82 11.60
N GLU A 117 5.07 -15.60 11.79
CA GLU A 117 6.33 -15.42 11.05
C GLU A 117 6.11 -15.53 9.54
N ASP A 118 5.38 -16.55 9.10
CA ASP A 118 5.09 -16.78 7.68
C ASP A 118 4.25 -15.64 7.08
N ASP A 119 3.32 -15.07 7.86
CA ASP A 119 2.53 -13.91 7.43
C ASP A 119 3.42 -12.68 7.24
N PHE A 120 4.36 -12.43 8.16
CA PHE A 120 5.33 -11.33 8.02
C PHE A 120 6.22 -11.51 6.80
N ILE A 121 6.74 -12.72 6.58
CA ILE A 121 7.57 -13.04 5.41
C ILE A 121 6.77 -12.79 4.13
N CYS A 122 5.57 -13.33 4.02
CA CYS A 122 4.69 -13.13 2.87
C CYS A 122 4.39 -11.65 2.62
N CYS A 123 4.05 -10.88 3.67
CA CYS A 123 3.76 -9.45 3.55
C CYS A 123 5.01 -8.60 3.21
N ALA A 124 6.20 -9.07 3.53
CA ALA A 124 7.47 -8.40 3.23
C ALA A 124 8.00 -8.72 1.82
N GLU A 125 7.49 -9.77 1.18
CA GLU A 125 7.85 -10.12 -0.19
C GLU A 125 7.41 -9.03 -1.17
N LEU A 126 8.38 -8.38 -1.79
CA LEU A 126 8.12 -7.26 -2.68
C LEU A 126 7.85 -7.76 -4.10
N ASP A 127 6.72 -7.31 -4.68
CA ASP A 127 6.39 -7.53 -6.11
C ASP A 127 6.29 -9.01 -6.53
N CYS A 128 5.93 -9.90 -5.59
CA CYS A 128 5.80 -11.35 -5.86
C CYS A 128 4.43 -11.73 -6.47
N LEU A 129 3.45 -10.84 -6.46
CA LEU A 129 2.11 -11.08 -7.00
C LEU A 129 1.83 -10.17 -8.19
N ASP A 130 1.51 -10.78 -9.33
CA ASP A 130 1.10 -10.08 -10.55
C ASP A 130 -0.43 -9.99 -10.62
N ILE A 131 -1.03 -9.34 -9.62
CA ILE A 131 -2.48 -9.14 -9.51
C ILE A 131 -2.81 -7.68 -9.24
N VAL A 132 -3.90 -7.20 -9.84
CA VAL A 132 -4.43 -5.85 -9.65
C VAL A 132 -5.85 -5.92 -9.10
N PRO A 133 -6.04 -5.93 -7.77
CA PRO A 133 -7.36 -5.88 -7.17
C PRO A 133 -8.00 -4.51 -7.47
N ALA A 134 -9.00 -4.50 -8.35
CA ALA A 134 -9.66 -3.28 -8.82
C ALA A 134 -11.15 -3.28 -8.49
N GLN A 135 -11.69 -2.11 -8.22
CA GLN A 135 -13.13 -1.96 -8.08
C GLN A 135 -13.80 -2.14 -9.45
N VAL A 136 -14.65 -3.16 -9.56
CA VAL A 136 -15.45 -3.47 -10.77
C VAL A 136 -16.86 -2.88 -10.67
N GLU A 137 -17.40 -2.81 -9.47
CA GLU A 137 -18.66 -2.20 -9.12
C GLU A 137 -18.51 -1.50 -7.78
N ARG A 138 -19.38 -0.55 -7.46
CA ARG A 138 -19.33 0.16 -6.18
C ARG A 138 -19.30 -0.80 -4.99
N GLY A 139 -18.20 -0.78 -4.25
CA GLY A 139 -17.99 -1.65 -3.09
C GLY A 139 -17.56 -3.09 -3.42
N VAL A 140 -17.35 -3.44 -4.70
CA VAL A 140 -16.90 -4.76 -5.13
C VAL A 140 -15.51 -4.66 -5.76
N ILE A 141 -14.53 -5.31 -5.14
CA ILE A 141 -13.16 -5.42 -5.65
C ILE A 141 -12.94 -6.84 -6.15
N ARG A 142 -12.38 -6.97 -7.35
CA ARG A 142 -11.92 -8.24 -7.93
C ARG A 142 -10.46 -8.11 -8.32
N ALA A 143 -9.70 -9.19 -8.15
CA ALA A 143 -8.36 -9.33 -8.69
C ALA A 143 -8.44 -9.73 -10.19
N SER A 144 -7.62 -9.10 -11.00
CA SER A 144 -7.45 -9.39 -12.43
C SER A 144 -5.97 -9.57 -12.75
#